data_5cad98ee18b7aebb3c90b5d6fd251e31
#
_entry.id   5cad98ee18b7aebb3c90b5d6fd251e31
#
_cell.length_a   1.000
_cell.length_b   1.000
_cell.length_c   1.000
_cell.angle_alpha   90.00
_cell.angle_beta   90.00
_cell.angle_gamma   90.00
#
_symmetry.space_group_name_H-M   'P 1'
#
loop_
_entity.id
_entity.type
_entity.pdbx_description
1 polymer ?
#
loop_
_entity_poly.entity_id
_entity_poly.type
_entity_poly.pdbx_seq_one_letter_code
_entity_poly.pdbx_strand_id
1 'polypeptide(L)'
;FVEGHTDNRPYNNAQIKGNWGLSTFRAISLWQFWSSELPEAARLNRLNNQDGDPLFSVSGYGETRPVNDQQSSEEDYRLNRRIDIRFTIRRPLSAEYEGVREMLGGAAK
;
A
#
# COMPACT_ATOMS: atom_id res chain seq x y z
N PHE A 1 -2.46 2.14 -2.98
CA PHE A 1 -1.00 2.17 -2.82
C PHE A 1 -0.50 0.86 -2.26
N VAL A 2 0.55 0.32 -2.86
CA VAL A 2 1.31 -0.80 -2.33
C VAL A 2 2.58 -0.23 -1.73
N GLU A 3 2.73 -0.31 -0.41
CA GLU A 3 3.78 0.38 0.32
C GLU A 3 4.66 -0.62 1.07
N GLY A 4 5.94 -0.68 0.71
CA GLY A 4 6.92 -1.58 1.34
C GLY A 4 7.63 -0.91 2.51
N HIS A 5 7.93 -1.71 3.52
CA HIS A 5 8.61 -1.26 4.74
C HIS A 5 9.66 -2.29 5.18
N THR A 6 10.70 -1.81 5.83
CA THR A 6 11.74 -2.66 6.41
C THR A 6 11.86 -2.42 7.91
N ASP A 7 12.61 -3.30 8.60
CA ASP A 7 13.12 -2.99 9.92
C ASP A 7 14.32 -2.03 9.83
N ASN A 8 14.87 -1.63 10.97
CA ASN A 8 15.96 -0.66 10.99
C ASN A 8 17.36 -1.26 10.85
N ARG A 9 17.45 -2.58 10.66
CA ARG A 9 18.75 -3.20 10.42
C ARG A 9 19.24 -2.84 9.02
N PRO A 10 20.53 -2.45 8.89
CA PRO A 10 21.07 -2.10 7.57
C PRO A 10 20.98 -3.26 6.58
N TYR A 11 20.58 -2.96 5.36
CA TYR A 11 20.60 -3.91 4.26
C TYR A 11 21.68 -3.49 3.27
N ASN A 12 22.77 -4.26 3.24
CA ASN A 12 23.98 -3.90 2.49
C ASN A 12 24.03 -4.65 1.16
N ASN A 13 23.18 -4.24 0.23
CA ASN A 13 23.22 -4.72 -1.15
C ASN A 13 23.31 -3.51 -2.08
N ALA A 14 24.45 -3.36 -2.75
CA ALA A 14 24.70 -2.21 -3.61
C ALA A 14 23.74 -2.11 -4.80
N GLN A 15 23.22 -3.25 -5.30
CA GLN A 15 22.27 -3.26 -6.40
C GLN A 15 20.86 -2.83 -5.98
N ILE A 16 20.51 -3.08 -4.72
CA ILE A 16 19.17 -2.77 -4.19
C ILE A 16 19.16 -1.44 -3.44
N LYS A 17 20.34 -0.87 -3.15
CA LYS A 17 20.48 0.45 -2.51
C LYS A 17 19.83 0.54 -1.11
N GLY A 18 20.15 -0.46 -0.27
CA GLY A 18 19.77 -0.46 1.13
C GLY A 18 18.28 -0.68 1.38
N ASN A 19 17.79 -0.19 2.51
CA ASN A 19 16.40 -0.41 2.94
C ASN A 19 15.37 0.29 2.03
N TRP A 20 15.72 1.43 1.49
CA TRP A 20 14.85 2.10 0.51
C TRP A 20 14.62 1.23 -0.72
N GLY A 21 15.68 0.71 -1.31
CA GLY A 21 15.57 -0.17 -2.46
C GLY A 21 14.91 -1.50 -2.13
N LEU A 22 15.21 -2.07 -0.96
CA LEU A 22 14.61 -3.33 -0.53
C LEU A 22 13.09 -3.21 -0.35
N SER A 23 12.63 -2.16 0.32
CA SER A 23 11.21 -1.93 0.51
C SER A 23 10.48 -1.70 -0.81
N THR A 24 11.07 -0.94 -1.71
CA THR A 24 10.51 -0.69 -3.04
C THR A 24 10.47 -1.97 -3.87
N PHE A 25 11.53 -2.76 -3.86
CA PHE A 25 11.60 -4.03 -4.57
C PHE A 25 10.50 -5.00 -4.10
N ARG A 26 10.30 -5.12 -2.79
CA ARG A 26 9.25 -5.97 -2.23
C ARG A 26 7.87 -5.52 -2.63
N ALA A 27 7.61 -4.22 -2.61
CA ALA A 27 6.32 -3.67 -3.03
C ALA A 27 6.06 -3.91 -4.52
N ILE A 28 7.07 -3.73 -5.37
CA ILE A 28 6.99 -4.04 -6.80
C ILE A 28 6.71 -5.52 -7.02
N SER A 29 7.37 -6.40 -6.28
CA SER A 29 7.18 -7.85 -6.42
C SER A 29 5.76 -8.27 -6.10
N LEU A 30 5.15 -7.70 -5.05
CA LEU A 30 3.76 -7.96 -4.72
C LEU A 30 2.82 -7.43 -5.81
N TRP A 31 3.08 -6.22 -6.29
CA TRP A 31 2.27 -5.62 -7.36
C TRP A 31 2.34 -6.46 -8.63
N GLN A 32 3.52 -6.93 -9.01
CA GLN A 32 3.70 -7.80 -10.17
C GLN A 32 2.95 -9.13 -10.00
N PHE A 33 3.06 -9.75 -8.84
CA PHE A 33 2.34 -10.98 -8.53
C PHE A 33 0.83 -10.81 -8.68
N TRP A 34 0.29 -9.78 -8.07
CA TRP A 34 -1.14 -9.51 -8.15
C TRP A 34 -1.59 -9.06 -9.53
N SER A 35 -0.70 -8.50 -10.32
CA SER A 35 -1.01 -8.11 -11.70
C SER A 35 -1.01 -9.29 -12.67
N SER A 36 -0.35 -10.39 -12.33
CA SER A 36 -0.22 -11.55 -13.22
C SER A 36 -1.01 -12.78 -12.75
N GLU A 37 -1.12 -13.01 -11.44
CA GLU A 37 -1.65 -14.26 -10.89
C GLU A 37 -3.14 -14.20 -10.54
N LEU A 38 -3.69 -13.02 -10.34
CA LEU A 38 -5.12 -12.88 -10.08
C LEU A 38 -5.94 -13.00 -11.36
N PRO A 39 -7.25 -13.34 -11.26
CA PRO A 39 -8.15 -13.25 -12.40
C PRO A 39 -8.06 -11.86 -13.05
N GLU A 40 -8.20 -11.79 -14.35
CA GLU A 40 -7.96 -10.58 -15.14
C GLU A 40 -8.70 -9.35 -14.60
N ALA A 41 -9.95 -9.53 -14.21
CA ALA A 41 -10.76 -8.42 -13.69
C ALA A 41 -10.26 -7.88 -12.34
N ALA A 42 -9.46 -8.64 -11.60
CA ALA A 42 -8.93 -8.26 -10.28
C ALA A 42 -7.44 -7.91 -10.32
N ARG A 43 -6.80 -7.93 -11.48
CA ARG A 43 -5.37 -7.60 -11.60
C ARG A 43 -5.16 -6.12 -11.36
N LEU A 44 -4.18 -5.80 -10.51
CA LEU A 44 -3.94 -4.41 -10.08
C LEU A 44 -3.59 -3.47 -11.23
N ASN A 45 -2.88 -3.96 -12.23
CA ASN A 45 -2.49 -3.16 -13.39
C ASN A 45 -3.64 -2.82 -14.33
N ARG A 46 -4.81 -3.45 -14.13
CA ARG A 46 -6.01 -3.21 -14.94
C ARG A 46 -7.07 -2.38 -14.21
N LEU A 47 -6.84 -2.09 -12.94
CA LEU A 47 -7.77 -1.30 -12.14
C LEU A 47 -7.47 0.18 -12.32
N ASN A 48 -8.49 0.93 -12.68
CA ASN A 48 -8.43 2.38 -12.88
C ASN A 48 -9.35 3.09 -11.90
N ASN A 49 -9.02 4.33 -11.58
CA ASN A 49 -9.89 5.19 -10.80
C ASN A 49 -11.00 5.80 -11.69
N GLN A 50 -11.83 6.65 -11.11
CA GLN A 50 -12.93 7.30 -11.84
C GLN A 50 -12.46 8.18 -13.00
N ASP A 51 -11.24 8.69 -12.93
CA ASP A 51 -10.66 9.55 -13.96
C ASP A 51 -9.96 8.76 -15.06
N GLY A 52 -9.98 7.43 -15.00
CA GLY A 52 -9.32 6.55 -15.96
C GLY A 52 -7.84 6.35 -15.73
N ASP A 53 -7.27 6.88 -14.64
CA ASP A 53 -5.87 6.69 -14.29
C ASP A 53 -5.67 5.36 -13.54
N PRO A 54 -4.46 4.80 -13.58
CA PRO A 54 -4.17 3.59 -12.81
C PRO A 54 -4.53 3.75 -11.33
N LEU A 55 -5.24 2.78 -10.78
CA LEU A 55 -5.71 2.83 -9.40
C LEU A 55 -4.59 2.68 -8.40
N PHE A 56 -3.58 1.86 -8.70
CA PHE A 56 -2.52 1.54 -7.78
C PHE A 56 -1.20 2.18 -8.15
N SER A 57 -0.46 2.58 -7.14
CA SER A 57 0.94 2.96 -7.23
C SER A 57 1.76 2.16 -6.22
N VAL A 58 3.07 2.14 -6.42
CA VAL A 58 4.02 1.40 -5.59
C VAL A 58 4.97 2.39 -4.93
N SER A 59 5.22 2.21 -3.64
CA SER A 59 6.13 3.06 -2.87
C SER A 59 6.97 2.23 -1.92
N GLY A 60 8.18 2.70 -1.64
CA GLY A 60 9.04 2.14 -0.61
C GLY A 60 9.41 3.20 0.41
N TYR A 61 9.27 2.89 1.68
CA TYR A 61 9.57 3.83 2.78
C TYR A 61 10.83 3.43 3.57
N GLY A 62 11.46 2.30 3.23
CA GLY A 62 12.61 1.83 3.98
C GLY A 62 12.24 1.59 5.44
N GLU A 63 13.07 2.08 6.33
CA GLU A 63 12.89 1.96 7.78
C GLU A 63 12.16 3.14 8.43
N THR A 64 11.71 4.12 7.64
CA THR A 64 11.28 5.42 8.15
C THR A 64 9.90 5.45 8.79
N ARG A 65 9.09 4.40 8.63
CA ARG A 65 7.73 4.33 9.15
C ARG A 65 7.50 3.05 9.96
N PRO A 66 8.18 2.88 11.10
CA PRO A 66 7.98 1.70 11.93
C PRO A 66 6.60 1.70 12.57
N VAL A 67 5.97 0.53 12.67
CA VAL A 67 4.78 0.33 13.49
C VAL A 67 5.16 -0.04 14.92
N ASN A 68 6.39 -0.51 15.13
CA ASN A 68 6.96 -0.81 16.43
C ASN A 68 8.30 -0.09 16.56
N ASP A 69 8.37 0.88 17.45
CA ASP A 69 9.59 1.67 17.69
C ASP A 69 10.67 0.88 18.43
N GLN A 70 10.28 -0.17 19.17
CA GLN A 70 11.22 -1.13 19.72
C GLN A 70 11.74 -2.02 18.61
N GLN A 71 13.04 -2.04 18.41
CA GLN A 71 13.67 -2.86 17.39
C GLN A 71 14.90 -3.54 17.97
N SER A 72 14.65 -4.43 18.92
CA SER A 72 15.69 -5.14 19.67
C SER A 72 15.57 -6.66 19.63
N SER A 73 14.45 -7.21 19.17
CA SER A 73 14.22 -8.65 19.02
C SER A 73 13.76 -8.99 17.60
N GLU A 74 13.86 -10.26 17.23
CA GLU A 74 13.39 -10.71 15.91
C GLU A 74 11.89 -10.44 15.73
N GLU A 75 11.11 -10.57 16.79
CA GLU A 75 9.68 -10.26 16.75
C GLU A 75 9.45 -8.77 16.45
N ASP A 76 10.22 -7.88 17.07
CA ASP A 76 10.13 -6.45 16.82
C ASP A 76 10.46 -6.14 15.35
N TYR A 77 11.54 -6.74 14.83
CA TYR A 77 11.94 -6.55 13.44
C TYR A 77 10.88 -7.06 12.47
N ARG A 78 10.29 -8.20 12.75
CA ARG A 78 9.27 -8.82 11.91
C ARG A 78 8.04 -7.94 11.75
N LEU A 79 7.62 -7.26 12.81
CA LEU A 79 6.48 -6.34 12.75
C LEU A 79 6.71 -5.17 11.79
N ASN A 80 7.96 -4.75 11.62
CA ASN A 80 8.31 -3.64 10.75
C ASN A 80 8.59 -4.07 9.31
N ARG A 81 8.95 -5.35 9.09
CA ARG A 81 9.11 -5.91 7.74
C ARG A 81 7.75 -6.27 7.17
N ARG A 82 7.14 -5.32 6.48
CA ARG A 82 5.77 -5.50 6.01
C ARG A 82 5.52 -4.82 4.67
N ILE A 83 4.42 -5.18 4.07
CA ILE A 83 3.85 -4.46 2.92
C ILE A 83 2.45 -4.03 3.34
N ASP A 84 2.19 -2.75 3.25
CA ASP A 84 0.89 -2.18 3.54
C ASP A 84 0.13 -1.94 2.24
N ILE A 85 -1.14 -2.26 2.23
CA ILE A 85 -2.05 -1.87 1.16
C ILE A 85 -2.88 -0.71 1.69
N ARG A 86 -2.63 0.47 1.15
CA ARG A 86 -3.32 1.68 1.59
C ARG A 86 -4.33 2.13 0.56
N PHE A 87 -5.53 2.35 1.00
CA PHE A 87 -6.61 2.89 0.16
C PHE A 87 -6.85 4.34 0.54
N THR A 88 -6.88 5.20 -0.48
CA THR A 88 -7.29 6.58 -0.32
C THR A 88 -8.71 6.70 -0.84
N ILE A 89 -9.63 7.04 0.04
CA ILE A 89 -11.03 7.23 -0.34
C ILE A 89 -11.19 8.67 -0.82
N ARG A 90 -11.58 8.82 -2.08
CA ARG A 90 -11.89 10.13 -2.62
C ARG A 90 -13.12 10.70 -1.92
N ARG A 91 -13.04 11.97 -1.54
CA ARG A 91 -14.20 12.66 -0.98
C ARG A 91 -15.29 12.74 -2.05
N PRO A 92 -16.53 12.26 -1.78
CA PRO A 92 -17.60 12.31 -2.75
C PRO A 92 -17.92 13.74 -3.15
N LEU A 93 -18.30 13.94 -4.42
CA LEU A 93 -18.93 15.18 -4.85
C LEU A 93 -20.27 15.34 -4.12
N SER A 94 -20.77 16.58 -4.02
CA SER A 94 -22.00 16.85 -3.26
C SER A 94 -23.18 15.96 -3.65
N ALA A 95 -23.38 15.71 -4.94
CA ALA A 95 -24.45 14.84 -5.43
C ALA A 95 -24.23 13.37 -5.01
N GLU A 96 -22.99 12.87 -5.08
CA GLU A 96 -22.63 11.53 -4.65
C GLU A 96 -22.81 11.37 -3.15
N TYR A 97 -22.42 12.38 -2.38
CA TYR A 97 -22.56 12.39 -0.93
C TYR A 97 -24.02 12.30 -0.51
N GLU A 98 -24.90 13.07 -1.14
CA GLU A 98 -26.34 13.01 -0.87
C GLU A 98 -26.91 11.63 -1.18
N GLY A 99 -26.51 11.03 -2.29
CA GLY A 99 -26.93 9.66 -2.63
C GLY A 99 -26.50 8.64 -1.60
N VAL A 100 -25.25 8.69 -1.14
CA VAL A 100 -24.73 7.81 -0.09
C VAL A 100 -25.48 8.03 1.22
N ARG A 101 -25.74 9.28 1.58
CA ARG A 101 -26.46 9.63 2.78
C ARG A 101 -27.89 9.07 2.79
N GLU A 102 -28.57 9.13 1.66
CA GLU A 102 -29.90 8.54 1.48
C GLU A 102 -29.86 7.01 1.61
N MET A 103 -28.87 6.37 1.00
CA MET A 103 -28.67 4.92 1.09
C MET A 103 -28.48 4.44 2.52
N LEU A 104 -27.81 5.25 3.34
CA LEU A 104 -27.58 4.94 4.76
C LEU A 104 -28.81 5.21 5.63
N GLY A 105 -29.97 5.55 5.02
CA GLY A 105 -31.22 5.72 5.73
C GLY A 105 -31.24 6.84 6.76
N GLY A 106 -30.45 7.89 6.52
CA GLY A 106 -30.32 8.99 7.46
C GLY A 106 -29.48 8.66 8.70
N ALA A 107 -28.71 7.59 8.67
CA ALA A 107 -27.82 7.19 9.76
C ALA A 107 -26.75 8.24 10.08
N ALA A 108 -26.56 9.21 9.22
CA ALA A 108 -25.62 10.32 9.41
C ALA A 108 -26.19 11.51 10.18
N LYS A 109 -27.35 11.33 10.77
CA LYS A 109 -27.94 12.37 11.63
C LYS A 109 -27.11 12.58 12.89
#